data_9eec84b2735a2d4a3117db0b733a0557
#
_entry.id   9eec84b2735a2d4a3117db0b733a0557
#
_cell.length_a   1.000
_cell.length_b   1.000
_cell.length_c   1.000
_cell.angle_alpha   90.00
_cell.angle_beta   90.00
_cell.angle_gamma   90.00
#
_symmetry.space_group_name_H-M   'P 1'
#
loop_
_entity.id
_entity.type
_entity.pdbx_description
1 polymer ?
#
loop_
_entity_poly.entity_id
_entity_poly.type
_entity_poly.pdbx_seq_one_letter_code
_entity_poly.pdbx_strand_id
1 'polypeptide(L)'
;DWEMIQAIGRKYPDKEFECLYSGLDSFDYANMMGIDKNLDGMFACTPKNGKKMYECIATGDFEGARKYLDNILLMRDTMLKCRLMSSFTHCMNLLGCEGDFHQDYILQKLLLTLLIC
;
A
#
# COMPACT_ATOMS: atom_id res chain seq x y z
N ASP A 1 4.33 -9.98 12.13
CA ASP A 1 5.31 -10.96 12.62
C ASP A 1 5.49 -12.07 11.58
N TRP A 2 6.67 -12.10 10.94
CA TRP A 2 7.06 -13.03 9.89
C TRP A 2 7.01 -14.48 10.34
N GLU A 3 7.52 -14.74 11.53
CA GLU A 3 7.63 -16.08 12.08
C GLU A 3 6.25 -16.69 12.28
N MET A 4 5.29 -15.89 12.71
CA MET A 4 3.90 -16.32 12.88
C MET A 4 3.27 -16.68 11.53
N ILE A 5 3.43 -15.85 10.50
CA ILE A 5 2.88 -16.11 9.16
C ILE A 5 3.47 -17.38 8.57
N GLN A 6 4.79 -17.56 8.69
CA GLN A 6 5.45 -18.78 8.25
C GLN A 6 5.03 -20.03 9.04
N ALA A 7 4.84 -19.89 10.36
CA ALA A 7 4.37 -21.00 11.20
C ALA A 7 2.94 -21.42 10.81
N ILE A 8 2.06 -20.45 10.53
CA ILE A 8 0.70 -20.72 10.05
C ILE A 8 0.74 -21.43 8.70
N GLY A 9 1.52 -20.95 7.74
CA GLY A 9 1.65 -21.57 6.42
C GLY A 9 2.17 -23.02 6.47
N ARG A 10 3.09 -23.30 7.41
CA ARG A 10 3.58 -24.69 7.63
C ARG A 10 2.53 -25.59 8.29
N LYS A 11 1.73 -25.03 9.20
CA LYS A 11 0.69 -25.77 9.92
C LYS A 11 -0.48 -26.16 9.02
N TYR A 12 -0.77 -25.35 8.00
CA TYR A 12 -1.90 -25.52 7.11
C TYR A 12 -1.44 -25.51 5.64
N PRO A 13 -0.72 -26.56 5.20
CA PRO A 13 -0.12 -26.60 3.87
C PRO A 13 -1.15 -26.68 2.73
N ASP A 14 -2.36 -27.15 3.01
CA ASP A 14 -3.42 -27.36 2.01
C ASP A 14 -4.17 -26.06 1.65
N LYS A 15 -3.68 -24.92 2.12
CA LYS A 15 -4.19 -23.58 1.77
C LYS A 15 -5.68 -23.37 2.05
N GLU A 16 -6.18 -23.85 3.17
CA GLU A 16 -7.54 -23.53 3.64
C GLU A 16 -7.75 -22.02 3.85
N PHE A 17 -6.66 -21.25 3.97
CA PHE A 17 -6.67 -19.80 4.05
C PHE A 17 -5.39 -19.22 3.45
N GLU A 18 -5.47 -17.95 3.05
CA GLU A 18 -4.33 -17.19 2.52
C GLU A 18 -3.93 -16.08 3.50
N CYS A 19 -2.62 -15.92 3.70
CA CYS A 19 -2.10 -14.82 4.49
C CYS A 19 -1.84 -13.60 3.60
N LEU A 20 -2.47 -12.48 3.93
CA LEU A 20 -2.18 -11.18 3.35
C LEU A 20 -1.21 -10.44 4.25
N TYR A 21 -0.09 -10.02 3.71
CA TYR A 21 0.88 -9.21 4.44
C TYR A 21 0.52 -7.73 4.34
N SER A 22 0.44 -7.06 5.47
CA SER A 22 0.24 -5.61 5.56
C SER A 22 1.50 -4.96 6.08
N GLY A 23 2.46 -4.74 5.20
CA GLY A 23 3.75 -4.16 5.54
C GLY A 23 4.48 -3.70 4.28
N LEU A 24 4.06 -2.55 3.75
CA LEU A 24 4.55 -2.04 2.47
C LEU A 24 6.08 -1.88 2.45
N ASP A 25 6.67 -1.38 3.54
CA ASP A 25 8.10 -1.02 3.62
C ASP A 25 9.07 -2.19 3.36
N SER A 26 8.61 -3.41 3.57
CA SER A 26 9.42 -4.62 3.44
C SER A 26 8.75 -5.70 2.61
N PHE A 27 7.86 -5.32 1.70
CA PHE A 27 7.12 -6.31 0.91
C PHE A 27 8.01 -7.08 -0.06
N ASP A 28 9.02 -6.46 -0.62
CA ASP A 28 10.04 -7.11 -1.44
C ASP A 28 10.70 -8.28 -0.67
N TYR A 29 11.11 -8.02 0.57
CA TYR A 29 11.66 -9.05 1.45
C TYR A 29 10.62 -10.09 1.84
N ALA A 30 9.37 -9.68 2.14
CA ALA A 30 8.27 -10.59 2.42
C ALA A 30 8.07 -11.59 1.30
N ASN A 31 8.11 -11.11 0.07
CA ASN A 31 7.94 -11.93 -1.11
C ASN A 31 9.09 -12.94 -1.26
N MET A 32 10.33 -12.52 -1.05
CA MET A 32 11.50 -13.43 -1.06
C MET A 32 11.36 -14.56 -0.03
N MET A 33 10.64 -14.31 1.07
CA MET A 33 10.35 -15.30 2.13
C MET A 33 9.10 -16.12 1.86
N GLY A 34 8.49 -16.03 0.67
CA GLY A 34 7.34 -16.81 0.25
C GLY A 34 5.98 -16.21 0.59
N ILE A 35 5.93 -14.95 0.99
CA ILE A 35 4.66 -14.22 1.20
C ILE A 35 4.38 -13.41 -0.05
N ASP A 36 3.54 -13.94 -0.94
CA ASP A 36 3.31 -13.42 -2.28
C ASP A 36 2.16 -12.40 -2.37
N LYS A 37 1.43 -12.16 -1.26
CA LYS A 37 0.27 -11.27 -1.25
C LYS A 37 0.42 -10.15 -0.24
N ASN A 38 0.19 -8.93 -0.71
CA ASN A 38 0.19 -7.73 0.12
C ASN A 38 -1.17 -7.02 0.04
N LEU A 39 -1.58 -6.42 1.14
CA LEU A 39 -2.73 -5.55 1.24
C LEU A 39 -2.30 -4.19 1.79
N ASP A 40 -2.23 -3.19 0.92
CA ASP A 40 -1.92 -1.82 1.32
C ASP A 40 -2.71 -0.81 0.48
N GLY A 41 -3.21 0.24 1.12
CA GLY A 41 -3.98 1.29 0.45
C GLY A 41 -3.20 2.06 -0.60
N MET A 42 -1.87 2.13 -0.49
CA MET A 42 -1.05 2.85 -1.45
C MET A 42 -1.11 2.28 -2.86
N PHE A 43 -1.42 1.00 -3.04
CA PHE A 43 -1.59 0.41 -4.37
C PHE A 43 -2.75 1.02 -5.15
N ALA A 44 -3.79 1.51 -4.47
CA ALA A 44 -4.90 2.22 -5.10
C ALA A 44 -4.44 3.54 -5.75
N CYS A 45 -3.52 4.26 -5.11
CA CYS A 45 -2.95 5.51 -5.63
C CYS A 45 -1.78 5.30 -6.60
N THR A 46 -1.14 4.14 -6.56
CA THR A 46 0.07 3.83 -7.36
C THR A 46 -0.08 2.53 -8.17
N PRO A 47 -1.19 2.31 -8.90
CA PRO A 47 -1.46 1.03 -9.53
C PRO A 47 -0.42 0.62 -10.57
N LYS A 48 0.15 1.58 -11.29
CA LYS A 48 1.20 1.31 -12.29
C LYS A 48 2.50 0.82 -11.62
N ASN A 49 2.91 1.45 -10.53
CA ASN A 49 4.10 1.03 -9.78
C ASN A 49 3.88 -0.33 -9.12
N GLY A 50 2.71 -0.55 -8.51
CA GLY A 50 2.34 -1.84 -7.93
C GLY A 50 2.39 -2.97 -8.94
N LYS A 51 1.81 -2.76 -10.13
CA LYS A 51 1.85 -3.74 -11.21
C LYS A 51 3.28 -4.04 -11.66
N LYS A 52 4.10 -3.01 -11.89
CA LYS A 52 5.50 -3.16 -12.29
C LYS A 52 6.35 -3.87 -11.24
N MET A 53 6.15 -3.52 -9.97
CA MET A 53 6.80 -4.22 -8.86
C MET A 53 6.46 -5.72 -8.89
N TYR A 54 5.19 -6.06 -9.06
CA TYR A 54 4.76 -7.46 -9.15
C TYR A 54 5.36 -8.18 -10.36
N GLU A 55 5.41 -7.55 -11.54
CA GLU A 55 6.05 -8.11 -12.73
C GLU A 55 7.55 -8.41 -12.50
N CYS A 56 8.27 -7.50 -11.83
CA CYS A 56 9.67 -7.70 -11.46
C CYS A 56 9.83 -8.87 -10.48
N ILE A 57 8.99 -8.96 -9.46
CA ILE A 57 8.99 -10.06 -8.50
C ILE A 57 8.77 -11.41 -9.21
N ALA A 58 7.78 -11.47 -10.10
CA ALA A 58 7.45 -12.70 -10.84
C ALA A 58 8.59 -13.19 -11.73
N THR A 59 9.47 -12.30 -12.17
CA THR A 59 10.66 -12.64 -12.98
C THR A 59 11.94 -12.79 -12.17
N GLY A 60 11.88 -12.59 -10.84
CA GLY A 60 13.04 -12.65 -9.96
C GLY A 60 13.94 -11.41 -9.99
N ASP A 61 13.48 -10.33 -10.61
CA ASP A 61 14.16 -9.02 -10.62
C ASP A 61 13.85 -8.25 -9.33
N PHE A 62 14.49 -8.63 -8.24
CA PHE A 62 14.28 -8.00 -6.94
C PHE A 62 14.83 -6.57 -6.87
N GLU A 63 15.86 -6.24 -7.64
CA GLU A 63 16.39 -4.88 -7.72
C GLU A 63 15.37 -3.95 -8.42
N GLY A 64 14.79 -4.38 -9.51
CA GLY A 64 13.71 -3.68 -10.19
C GLY A 64 12.46 -3.54 -9.31
N ALA A 65 12.08 -4.60 -8.59
CA ALA A 65 10.97 -4.57 -7.65
C ALA A 65 11.19 -3.53 -6.55
N ARG A 66 12.40 -3.48 -5.97
CA ARG A 66 12.78 -2.49 -4.95
C ARG A 66 12.61 -1.06 -5.45
N LYS A 67 13.04 -0.79 -6.66
CA LYS A 67 12.93 0.54 -7.28
C LYS A 67 11.47 1.03 -7.38
N TYR A 68 10.56 0.14 -7.76
CA TYR A 68 9.13 0.46 -7.79
C TYR A 68 8.53 0.60 -6.39
N LEU A 69 8.95 -0.21 -5.43
CA LEU A 69 8.57 -0.09 -4.04
C LEU A 69 9.01 1.27 -3.46
N ASP A 70 10.25 1.68 -3.71
CA ASP A 70 10.78 2.97 -3.25
C ASP A 70 9.95 4.15 -3.81
N ASN A 71 9.48 4.07 -5.05
CA ASN A 71 8.57 5.06 -5.62
C ASN A 71 7.21 5.11 -4.88
N ILE A 72 6.67 3.95 -4.49
CA ILE A 72 5.42 3.87 -3.73
C ILE A 72 5.63 4.47 -2.33
N LEU A 73 6.75 4.14 -1.68
CA LEU A 73 7.11 4.66 -0.36
C LEU A 73 7.32 6.18 -0.40
N LEU A 74 8.00 6.70 -1.42
CA LEU A 74 8.18 8.14 -1.61
C LEU A 74 6.83 8.86 -1.75
N MET A 75 5.89 8.30 -2.50
CA MET A 75 4.54 8.83 -2.63
C MET A 75 3.82 8.86 -1.28
N ARG A 76 3.82 7.74 -0.54
CA ARG A 76 3.25 7.66 0.82
C ARG A 76 3.83 8.72 1.74
N ASP A 77 5.13 8.84 1.80
CA ASP A 77 5.82 9.76 2.70
C ASP A 77 5.53 11.22 2.35
N THR A 78 5.35 11.51 1.06
CA THR A 78 4.90 12.82 0.58
C THR A 78 3.47 13.11 1.01
N MET A 79 2.57 12.16 0.84
CA MET A 79 1.17 12.28 1.25
C MET A 79 1.02 12.45 2.77
N LEU A 80 1.85 11.77 3.57
CA LEU A 80 1.88 11.92 5.02
C LEU A 80 2.24 13.35 5.45
N LYS A 81 3.13 14.03 4.71
CA LYS A 81 3.49 15.43 4.97
C LYS A 81 2.37 16.41 4.59
N CYS A 82 1.53 16.03 3.63
CA CYS A 82 0.49 16.87 3.04
C CYS A 82 -0.94 16.59 3.53
N ARG A 83 -1.16 15.83 4.60
CA ARG A 83 -2.46 15.29 5.04
C ARG A 83 -2.91 14.10 4.18
N LEU A 84 -2.55 12.91 4.64
CA LEU A 84 -2.71 11.62 3.95
C LEU A 84 -4.08 11.43 3.26
N MET A 85 -5.18 11.60 3.97
CA MET A 85 -6.51 11.27 3.44
C MET A 85 -6.95 12.23 2.31
N SER A 86 -6.70 13.53 2.46
CA SER A 86 -7.01 14.50 1.39
C SER A 86 -6.15 14.28 0.16
N SER A 87 -4.87 13.95 0.36
CA SER A 87 -3.96 13.61 -0.72
C SER A 87 -4.38 12.32 -1.42
N PHE A 88 -4.89 11.36 -0.67
CA PHE A 88 -5.41 10.09 -1.20
C PHE A 88 -6.58 10.34 -2.16
N THR A 89 -7.58 11.11 -1.72
CA THR A 89 -8.73 11.50 -2.55
C THR A 89 -8.27 12.20 -3.83
N HIS A 90 -7.36 13.16 -3.71
CA HIS A 90 -6.83 13.88 -4.86
C HIS A 90 -6.12 12.95 -5.86
N CYS A 91 -5.30 12.04 -5.37
CA CYS A 91 -4.63 11.05 -6.22
C CYS A 91 -5.61 10.13 -6.93
N MET A 92 -6.66 9.66 -6.24
CA MET A 92 -7.71 8.83 -6.84
C MET A 92 -8.45 9.59 -7.95
N ASN A 93 -8.77 10.86 -7.73
CA ASN A 93 -9.40 11.70 -8.76
C ASN A 93 -8.49 11.92 -9.97
N LEU A 94 -7.19 12.13 -9.76
CA LEU A 94 -6.21 12.24 -10.86
C LEU A 94 -6.08 10.93 -11.67
N LEU A 95 -6.36 9.79 -11.06
CA LEU A 95 -6.40 8.49 -11.74
C LEU A 95 -7.71 8.24 -12.49
N GLY A 96 -8.65 9.20 -12.44
CA GLY A 96 -9.96 9.11 -13.12
C GLY A 96 -11.05 8.44 -12.29
N CYS A 97 -10.82 8.24 -10.98
CA CYS A 97 -11.89 7.81 -10.08
C CYS A 97 -12.75 9.03 -9.73
N GLU A 98 -14.06 8.91 -9.95
CA GLU A 98 -15.01 9.96 -9.58
C GLU A 98 -15.53 9.69 -8.17
N GLY A 99 -15.48 10.71 -7.32
CA GLY A 99 -16.04 10.63 -5.98
C GLY A 99 -15.37 11.53 -4.96
N ASP A 100 -16.01 11.62 -3.82
CA ASP A 100 -15.54 12.29 -2.64
C ASP A 100 -15.20 11.23 -1.59
N PHE A 101 -13.91 10.89 -1.49
CA PHE A 101 -13.42 9.79 -0.66
C PHE A 101 -13.04 10.24 0.75
N HIS A 102 -13.61 11.33 1.25
CA HIS A 102 -13.33 11.81 2.61
C HIS A 102 -14.14 11.04 3.65
N GLN A 103 -13.56 10.91 4.82
CA GLN A 103 -14.31 10.57 6.01
C GLN A 103 -14.93 11.85 6.58
N ASP A 104 -16.19 11.84 6.94
CA ASP A 104 -16.96 13.01 7.40
C ASP A 104 -16.30 13.78 8.54
N TYR A 105 -15.67 13.07 9.50
CA TYR A 105 -14.99 13.72 10.62
C TYR A 105 -13.73 14.51 10.20
N ILE A 106 -13.10 14.16 9.08
CA ILE A 106 -11.93 14.86 8.54
C ILE A 106 -12.36 16.18 7.90
N LEU A 107 -13.48 16.19 7.22
CA LEU A 107 -14.14 17.39 6.70
C LEU A 107 -14.50 18.37 7.82
N GLN A 108 -15.11 17.88 8.90
CA GLN A 108 -15.44 18.69 10.06
C GLN A 108 -14.20 19.33 10.70
N LYS A 109 -13.11 18.57 10.84
CA LYS A 109 -11.86 19.08 11.40
C LYS A 109 -11.18 20.11 10.49
N LEU A 110 -11.26 19.94 9.16
CA LEU A 110 -10.78 20.90 8.17
C LEU A 110 -11.57 22.21 8.20
N LEU A 111 -12.90 22.13 8.25
CA LEU A 111 -13.78 23.29 8.36
C LEU A 111 -13.53 24.05 9.65
N LEU A 112 -13.40 23.37 10.78
CA LEU A 112 -13.06 23.97 12.07
C LEU A 112 -11.69 24.67 12.05
N THR A 113 -10.69 24.08 11.41
CA THR A 113 -9.35 24.68 11.30
C THR A 113 -9.36 25.93 10.41
N LEU A 114 -10.16 25.93 9.34
CA LEU A 114 -10.33 27.09 8.45
C LEU A 114 -11.15 28.23 9.06
N LEU A 115 -12.04 27.92 10.02
CA LEU A 115 -12.86 28.90 10.73
C LEU A 115 -12.14 29.54 11.92
N ILE A 116 -11.01 28.95 12.37
CA ILE A 116 -10.22 29.44 13.52
C ILE A 116 -8.97 30.23 13.05
N CYS A 117 -8.63 30.14 11.77
CA CYS A 117 -7.60 30.99 11.13
C CYS A 117 -8.21 32.14 10.39
#